data_373afacee1127d976bebd01368a7952c
#
_entry.id   373afacee1127d976bebd01368a7952c
#
_cell.length_a   1.000
_cell.length_b   1.000
_cell.length_c   1.000
_cell.angle_alpha   90.00
_cell.angle_beta   90.00
_cell.angle_gamma   90.00
#
_symmetry.space_group_name_H-M   'P 1'
#
loop_
_entity.id
_entity.type
_entity.pdbx_description
1 polymer ?
#
loop_
_entity_poly.entity_id
_entity_poly.type
_entity_poly.pdbx_seq_one_letter_code
_entity_poly.pdbx_strand_id
1 'polypeptide(L)'
;MKIIVSEEIETVCPKFVGACVEAYVQNSPYCQELWDEINALGEKYRDTLTTESLKEMSGIAATRKVYRACGKDPSRYRPASEALIRRMLQGKQLYQRDTLVDLVNLASIAFGYSIGGFDADKFEGDTLTLGVGKVGEPYEGIGRGNINIEGLPVYRDSLGGVGTPTSDNERTKMMSDTSHLVVLINGYDGNEQQVRANAEYIQSLLKKYCKSDGGSYFIYM
;
A
#
# COMPACT_ATOMS: atom_id res chain seq x y z
N MET A 1 -9.23 10.70 11.07
CA MET A 1 -8.42 9.61 11.67
C MET A 1 -7.07 10.16 12.13
N LYS A 2 -6.47 9.67 13.23
CA LYS A 2 -5.12 10.01 13.69
C LYS A 2 -4.16 8.87 13.35
N ILE A 3 -2.91 9.20 12.92
CA ILE A 3 -1.87 8.19 12.71
C ILE A 3 -0.66 8.55 13.59
N ILE A 4 -0.13 7.54 14.28
CA ILE A 4 1.05 7.66 15.16
C ILE A 4 2.12 6.73 14.60
N VAL A 5 3.33 7.25 14.43
CA VAL A 5 4.51 6.46 14.11
C VAL A 5 5.19 6.10 15.44
N SER A 6 5.52 4.83 15.65
CA SER A 6 6.15 4.37 16.88
C SER A 6 7.64 4.64 16.90
N GLU A 7 8.24 4.75 18.10
CA GLU A 7 9.68 4.89 18.29
C GLU A 7 10.49 3.76 17.62
N GLU A 8 9.90 2.56 17.50
CA GLU A 8 10.53 1.44 16.79
C GLU A 8 10.74 1.76 15.31
N ILE A 9 9.74 2.37 14.66
CA ILE A 9 9.83 2.79 13.25
C ILE A 9 10.74 4.00 13.12
N GLU A 10 10.61 4.99 13.99
CA GLU A 10 11.49 6.17 14.00
C GLU A 10 12.96 5.78 14.13
N THR A 11 13.26 4.77 14.96
CA THR A 11 14.63 4.24 15.14
C THR A 11 15.16 3.59 13.89
N VAL A 12 14.39 2.71 13.21
CA VAL A 12 14.85 1.96 12.04
C VAL A 12 14.75 2.78 10.74
N CYS A 13 13.91 3.79 10.71
CA CYS A 13 13.67 4.66 9.57
C CYS A 13 13.35 6.11 10.00
N PRO A 14 14.33 6.86 10.54
CA PRO A 14 14.12 8.22 11.09
C PRO A 14 13.66 9.24 10.03
N LYS A 15 13.70 8.89 8.78
CA LYS A 15 13.24 9.74 7.67
C LYS A 15 11.90 9.26 7.07
N PHE A 16 11.18 8.36 7.74
CA PHE A 16 9.89 7.89 7.28
C PHE A 16 8.93 9.05 7.05
N VAL A 17 8.24 9.02 5.92
CA VAL A 17 7.14 9.95 5.60
C VAL A 17 5.98 9.12 5.06
N GLY A 18 4.83 9.20 5.71
CA GLY A 18 3.60 8.58 5.25
C GLY A 18 2.59 9.61 4.76
N ALA A 19 1.65 9.17 3.94
CA ALA A 19 0.44 9.93 3.64
C ALA A 19 -0.80 9.06 3.86
N CYS A 20 -1.84 9.67 4.39
CA CYS A 20 -3.17 9.09 4.52
C CYS A 20 -4.12 9.86 3.59
N VAL A 21 -4.71 9.17 2.61
CA VAL A 21 -5.80 9.69 1.79
C VAL A 21 -7.10 9.11 2.33
N GLU A 22 -8.09 9.96 2.59
CA GLU A 22 -9.42 9.58 3.07
C GLU A 22 -10.48 10.16 2.14
N ALA A 23 -11.39 9.33 1.64
CA ALA A 23 -12.38 9.74 0.66
C ALA A 23 -13.65 8.90 0.73
N TYR A 24 -14.79 9.52 0.42
CA TYR A 24 -16.01 8.80 0.06
C TYR A 24 -15.99 8.44 -1.42
N VAL A 25 -16.37 7.19 -1.73
CA VAL A 25 -16.18 6.58 -3.04
C VAL A 25 -17.38 5.72 -3.41
N GLN A 26 -17.52 5.45 -4.71
CA GLN A 26 -18.37 4.39 -5.22
C GLN A 26 -17.48 3.34 -5.91
N ASN A 27 -17.43 2.13 -5.34
CA ASN A 27 -16.72 1.03 -5.95
C ASN A 27 -17.51 0.44 -7.14
N SER A 28 -16.82 -0.19 -8.05
CA SER A 28 -17.41 -0.97 -9.16
C SER A 28 -16.60 -2.24 -9.39
N PRO A 29 -17.22 -3.31 -9.89
CA PRO A 29 -16.52 -4.59 -10.07
C PRO A 29 -15.43 -4.53 -11.14
N TYR A 30 -15.50 -3.56 -12.06
CA TYR A 30 -14.55 -3.42 -13.17
C TYR A 30 -14.61 -2.03 -13.79
N CYS A 31 -13.45 -1.51 -14.25
CA CYS A 31 -13.33 -0.29 -15.03
C CYS A 31 -12.32 -0.49 -16.17
N GLN A 32 -12.79 -0.52 -17.43
CA GLN A 32 -11.94 -0.77 -18.59
C GLN A 32 -10.87 0.31 -18.76
N GLU A 33 -11.23 1.57 -18.60
CA GLU A 33 -10.28 2.70 -18.77
C GLU A 33 -9.15 2.65 -17.73
N LEU A 34 -9.44 2.22 -16.51
CA LEU A 34 -8.42 2.01 -15.47
C LEU A 34 -7.48 0.86 -15.87
N TRP A 35 -8.02 -0.23 -16.40
CA TRP A 35 -7.22 -1.35 -16.87
C TRP A 35 -6.39 -1.02 -18.11
N ASP A 36 -6.85 -0.13 -18.97
CA ASP A 36 -6.06 0.38 -20.10
C ASP A 36 -4.84 1.15 -19.60
N GLU A 37 -4.98 1.98 -18.54
CA GLU A 37 -3.85 2.67 -17.90
C GLU A 37 -2.87 1.66 -17.24
N ILE A 38 -3.39 0.65 -16.52
CA ILE A 38 -2.55 -0.39 -15.89
C ILE A 38 -1.75 -1.15 -16.96
N ASN A 39 -2.39 -1.53 -18.06
CA ASN A 39 -1.74 -2.26 -19.15
C ASN A 39 -0.68 -1.41 -19.84
N ALA A 40 -0.98 -0.15 -20.16
CA ALA A 40 -0.03 0.79 -20.77
C ALA A 40 1.20 1.00 -19.88
N LEU A 41 1.02 1.15 -18.56
CA LEU A 41 2.13 1.23 -17.61
C LEU A 41 2.96 -0.06 -17.60
N GLY A 42 2.29 -1.22 -17.66
CA GLY A 42 2.95 -2.52 -17.74
C GLY A 42 3.81 -2.70 -18.99
N GLU A 43 3.34 -2.24 -20.15
CA GLU A 43 4.11 -2.23 -21.41
C GLU A 43 5.35 -1.35 -21.26
N LYS A 44 5.16 -0.11 -20.81
CA LYS A 44 6.28 0.81 -20.56
C LYS A 44 7.34 0.19 -19.63
N TYR A 45 6.91 -0.50 -18.57
CA TYR A 45 7.85 -1.10 -17.61
C TYR A 45 8.60 -2.31 -18.21
N ARG A 46 7.96 -3.11 -19.05
CA ARG A 46 8.66 -4.20 -19.77
C ARG A 46 9.76 -3.70 -20.71
N ASP A 47 9.58 -2.52 -21.28
CA ASP A 47 10.57 -1.89 -22.17
C ASP A 47 11.71 -1.20 -21.42
N THR A 48 11.48 -0.77 -20.15
CA THR A 48 12.40 0.12 -19.43
C THR A 48 13.00 -0.49 -18.17
N LEU A 49 12.43 -1.56 -17.61
CA LEU A 49 12.85 -2.15 -16.33
C LEU A 49 13.21 -3.63 -16.48
N THR A 50 14.13 -4.06 -15.65
CA THR A 50 14.43 -5.47 -15.39
C THR A 50 14.08 -5.84 -13.96
N THR A 51 14.05 -7.14 -13.63
CA THR A 51 13.86 -7.60 -12.25
C THR A 51 14.98 -7.18 -11.31
N GLU A 52 16.14 -6.87 -11.84
CA GLU A 52 17.33 -6.37 -11.11
C GLU A 52 17.18 -4.87 -10.85
N SER A 53 16.95 -4.06 -11.90
CA SER A 53 16.79 -2.60 -11.76
C SER A 53 15.56 -2.21 -10.93
N LEU A 54 14.50 -3.03 -10.92
CA LEU A 54 13.35 -2.84 -10.06
C LEU A 54 13.71 -2.68 -8.58
N LYS A 55 14.72 -3.42 -8.09
CA LYS A 55 15.15 -3.34 -6.68
C LYS A 55 15.85 -2.02 -6.35
N GLU A 56 16.23 -1.24 -7.36
CA GLU A 56 16.89 0.06 -7.22
C GLU A 56 15.87 1.22 -7.17
N MET A 57 14.60 0.97 -7.49
CA MET A 57 13.54 1.98 -7.28
C MET A 57 13.52 2.41 -5.82
N SER A 58 13.57 3.73 -5.56
CA SER A 58 13.80 4.30 -4.21
C SER A 58 12.84 3.75 -3.16
N GLY A 59 11.54 3.73 -3.44
CA GLY A 59 10.51 3.22 -2.52
C GLY A 59 10.68 1.73 -2.22
N ILE A 60 11.00 0.92 -3.23
CA ILE A 60 11.22 -0.53 -3.07
C ILE A 60 12.51 -0.78 -2.30
N ALA A 61 13.62 -0.12 -2.69
CA ALA A 61 14.91 -0.26 -2.03
C ALA A 61 14.82 0.12 -0.55
N ALA A 62 14.16 1.22 -0.23
CA ALA A 62 13.95 1.69 1.13
C ALA A 62 13.08 0.74 1.96
N THR A 63 11.96 0.26 1.43
CA THR A 63 11.11 -0.73 2.09
C THR A 63 11.90 -2.00 2.41
N ARG A 64 12.69 -2.51 1.45
CA ARG A 64 13.57 -3.68 1.65
C ARG A 64 14.64 -3.43 2.73
N LYS A 65 15.17 -2.19 2.82
CA LYS A 65 16.14 -1.80 3.86
C LYS A 65 15.49 -1.84 5.25
N VAL A 66 14.29 -1.28 5.39
CA VAL A 66 13.53 -1.30 6.66
C VAL A 66 13.21 -2.73 7.09
N TYR A 67 12.78 -3.60 6.16
CA TYR A 67 12.55 -5.02 6.49
C TYR A 67 13.79 -5.67 7.10
N ARG A 68 14.97 -5.49 6.49
CA ARG A 68 16.23 -6.04 7.04
C ARG A 68 16.57 -5.44 8.40
N ALA A 69 16.35 -4.14 8.60
CA ALA A 69 16.58 -3.48 9.87
C ALA A 69 15.67 -4.02 10.98
N CYS A 70 14.45 -4.45 10.63
CA CYS A 70 13.51 -5.12 11.53
C CYS A 70 13.72 -6.65 11.61
N GLY A 71 14.79 -7.20 11.01
CA GLY A 71 15.07 -8.64 11.03
C GLY A 71 14.28 -9.49 10.04
N LYS A 72 13.55 -8.87 9.08
CA LYS A 72 12.73 -9.58 8.09
C LYS A 72 13.47 -9.74 6.75
N ASP A 73 13.40 -10.93 6.15
CA ASP A 73 13.94 -11.14 4.80
C ASP A 73 12.97 -10.61 3.72
N PRO A 74 13.33 -9.53 2.99
CA PRO A 74 12.48 -8.96 1.96
C PRO A 74 12.37 -9.81 0.68
N SER A 75 13.16 -10.88 0.55
CA SER A 75 13.06 -11.81 -0.58
C SER A 75 11.93 -12.82 -0.34
N ARG A 76 11.73 -13.20 0.91
CA ARG A 76 10.66 -14.10 1.35
C ARG A 76 9.35 -13.36 1.58
N TYR A 77 9.41 -12.17 2.20
CA TYR A 77 8.26 -11.31 2.52
C TYR A 77 8.27 -10.06 1.61
N ARG A 78 8.17 -10.28 0.32
CA ARG A 78 8.34 -9.22 -0.68
C ARG A 78 7.35 -8.07 -0.49
N PRO A 79 7.79 -6.78 -0.59
CA PRO A 79 6.90 -5.63 -0.66
C PRO A 79 5.86 -5.77 -1.77
N ALA A 80 4.63 -5.34 -1.53
CA ALA A 80 3.52 -5.48 -2.48
C ALA A 80 3.81 -4.79 -3.82
N SER A 81 4.34 -3.56 -3.79
CA SER A 81 4.75 -2.83 -5.02
C SER A 81 5.76 -3.63 -5.85
N GLU A 82 6.79 -4.20 -5.22
CA GLU A 82 7.76 -5.05 -5.91
C GLU A 82 7.10 -6.31 -6.50
N ALA A 83 6.18 -6.92 -5.77
CA ALA A 83 5.51 -8.14 -6.23
C ALA A 83 4.62 -7.87 -7.46
N LEU A 84 3.89 -6.75 -7.46
CA LEU A 84 3.04 -6.32 -8.56
C LEU A 84 3.87 -6.03 -9.82
N ILE A 85 4.91 -5.19 -9.70
CA ILE A 85 5.77 -4.83 -10.85
C ILE A 85 6.50 -6.07 -11.40
N ARG A 86 7.04 -6.95 -10.54
CA ARG A 86 7.65 -8.22 -11.01
C ARG A 86 6.70 -9.08 -11.83
N ARG A 87 5.43 -9.13 -11.41
CA ARG A 87 4.40 -9.87 -12.13
C ARG A 87 4.20 -9.31 -13.54
N MET A 88 4.17 -7.97 -13.68
CA MET A 88 4.05 -7.29 -14.98
C MET A 88 5.28 -7.52 -15.86
N LEU A 89 6.51 -7.42 -15.29
CA LEU A 89 7.75 -7.69 -16.02
C LEU A 89 7.86 -9.14 -16.53
N GLN A 90 7.21 -10.08 -15.86
CA GLN A 90 7.12 -11.48 -16.30
C GLN A 90 6.04 -11.72 -17.36
N GLY A 91 5.37 -10.68 -17.86
CA GLY A 91 4.26 -10.80 -18.83
C GLY A 91 2.99 -11.41 -18.24
N LYS A 92 2.89 -11.50 -16.90
CA LYS A 92 1.71 -12.05 -16.23
C LYS A 92 0.72 -10.92 -15.95
N GLN A 93 -0.54 -11.14 -16.29
CA GLN A 93 -1.62 -10.20 -15.93
C GLN A 93 -1.73 -10.04 -14.41
N LEU A 94 -1.99 -8.83 -13.94
CA LEU A 94 -2.37 -8.60 -12.55
C LEU A 94 -3.73 -9.27 -12.27
N TYR A 95 -3.98 -9.59 -11.00
CA TYR A 95 -5.30 -10.06 -10.60
C TYR A 95 -6.27 -8.90 -10.59
N GLN A 96 -7.24 -8.92 -11.49
CA GLN A 96 -8.38 -8.03 -11.46
C GLN A 96 -9.24 -8.35 -10.22
N ARG A 97 -9.61 -7.33 -9.47
CA ARG A 97 -10.46 -7.47 -8.28
C ARG A 97 -11.70 -6.60 -8.40
N ASP A 98 -11.56 -5.34 -8.09
CA ASP A 98 -12.56 -4.29 -8.22
C ASP A 98 -11.83 -2.96 -8.44
N THR A 99 -12.57 -1.92 -8.77
CA THR A 99 -11.98 -0.64 -9.18
C THR A 99 -11.12 0.00 -8.07
N LEU A 100 -11.51 -0.12 -6.79
CA LEU A 100 -10.72 0.44 -5.70
C LEU A 100 -9.38 -0.29 -5.50
N VAL A 101 -9.40 -1.62 -5.50
CA VAL A 101 -8.17 -2.43 -5.40
C VAL A 101 -7.25 -2.19 -6.59
N ASP A 102 -7.81 -2.19 -7.81
CA ASP A 102 -7.04 -2.01 -9.04
C ASP A 102 -6.42 -0.60 -9.10
N LEU A 103 -7.14 0.43 -8.64
CA LEU A 103 -6.65 1.81 -8.55
C LEU A 103 -5.50 1.95 -7.54
N VAL A 104 -5.63 1.37 -6.33
CA VAL A 104 -4.57 1.37 -5.31
C VAL A 104 -3.33 0.62 -5.84
N ASN A 105 -3.52 -0.49 -6.54
CA ASN A 105 -2.44 -1.22 -7.20
C ASN A 105 -1.76 -0.37 -8.28
N LEU A 106 -2.51 0.35 -9.11
CA LEU A 106 -1.94 1.26 -10.12
C LEU A 106 -1.07 2.33 -9.47
N ALA A 107 -1.55 2.99 -8.42
CA ALA A 107 -0.78 4.00 -7.70
C ALA A 107 0.49 3.41 -7.05
N SER A 108 0.39 2.21 -6.47
CA SER A 108 1.53 1.48 -5.90
C SER A 108 2.59 1.16 -6.95
N ILE A 109 2.19 0.70 -8.13
CA ILE A 109 3.07 0.38 -9.26
C ILE A 109 3.75 1.64 -9.80
N ALA A 110 2.96 2.71 -10.03
CA ALA A 110 3.44 3.93 -10.65
C ALA A 110 4.54 4.64 -9.84
N PHE A 111 4.48 4.55 -8.51
CA PHE A 111 5.41 5.24 -7.61
C PHE A 111 6.41 4.29 -6.91
N GLY A 112 6.20 2.97 -6.99
CA GLY A 112 7.05 1.98 -6.32
C GLY A 112 6.89 1.92 -4.81
N TYR A 113 5.88 2.58 -4.23
CA TYR A 113 5.55 2.48 -2.81
C TYR A 113 4.57 1.35 -2.54
N SER A 114 4.77 0.61 -1.45
CA SER A 114 3.74 -0.30 -0.94
C SER A 114 2.64 0.53 -0.28
N ILE A 115 1.42 0.37 -0.78
CA ILE A 115 0.24 1.13 -0.38
C ILE A 115 -0.80 0.15 0.15
N GLY A 116 -1.37 0.44 1.31
CA GLY A 116 -2.54 -0.27 1.84
C GLY A 116 -3.82 0.49 1.51
N GLY A 117 -4.86 -0.22 1.11
CA GLY A 117 -6.20 0.34 0.90
C GLY A 117 -7.23 -0.39 1.77
N PHE A 118 -8.02 0.37 2.52
CA PHE A 118 -8.87 -0.14 3.58
C PHE A 118 -10.29 0.42 3.51
N ASP A 119 -11.23 -0.38 3.93
CA ASP A 119 -12.56 0.07 4.29
C ASP A 119 -12.49 0.76 5.65
N ALA A 120 -12.63 2.09 5.66
CA ALA A 120 -12.48 2.91 6.86
C ALA A 120 -13.50 2.59 7.94
N ASP A 121 -14.71 2.16 7.55
CA ASP A 121 -15.79 1.82 8.47
C ASP A 121 -15.54 0.51 9.24
N LYS A 122 -14.49 -0.24 8.87
CA LYS A 122 -14.05 -1.46 9.57
C LYS A 122 -12.90 -1.25 10.54
N PHE A 123 -12.38 -0.03 10.65
CA PHE A 123 -11.41 0.28 11.70
C PHE A 123 -12.10 0.39 13.05
N GLU A 124 -11.41 -0.05 14.09
CA GLU A 124 -11.84 0.10 15.47
C GLU A 124 -11.03 1.19 16.18
N GLY A 125 -11.74 2.20 16.69
CA GLY A 125 -11.14 3.40 17.27
C GLY A 125 -10.84 4.48 16.22
N ASP A 126 -10.18 5.54 16.67
CA ASP A 126 -9.89 6.75 15.90
C ASP A 126 -8.41 6.91 15.52
N THR A 127 -7.58 5.96 15.96
CA THR A 127 -6.12 6.03 15.86
C THR A 127 -5.54 4.77 15.26
N LEU A 128 -4.67 4.95 14.25
CA LEU A 128 -3.79 3.90 13.74
C LEU A 128 -2.38 4.13 14.25
N THR A 129 -1.70 3.06 14.68
CA THR A 129 -0.29 3.10 15.05
C THR A 129 0.55 2.28 14.08
N LEU A 130 1.54 2.93 13.44
CA LEU A 130 2.56 2.23 12.66
C LEU A 130 3.68 1.77 13.59
N GLY A 131 3.88 0.48 13.71
CA GLY A 131 4.94 -0.14 14.51
C GLY A 131 5.56 -1.33 13.81
N VAL A 132 6.26 -2.18 14.58
CA VAL A 132 6.88 -3.42 14.08
C VAL A 132 6.10 -4.62 14.61
N GLY A 133 5.83 -5.60 13.74
CA GLY A 133 5.13 -6.83 14.08
C GLY A 133 5.88 -7.65 15.13
N LYS A 134 5.15 -8.17 16.11
CA LYS A 134 5.68 -8.92 17.25
C LYS A 134 5.67 -10.44 16.99
N VAL A 135 6.47 -11.16 17.77
CA VAL A 135 6.47 -12.64 17.76
C VAL A 135 5.07 -13.16 18.08
N GLY A 136 4.55 -14.05 17.24
CA GLY A 136 3.24 -14.68 17.46
C GLY A 136 2.04 -13.73 17.35
N GLU A 137 2.22 -12.50 16.85
CA GLU A 137 1.12 -11.56 16.67
C GLU A 137 0.10 -12.11 15.67
N PRO A 138 -1.20 -12.20 16.04
CA PRO A 138 -2.23 -12.71 15.16
C PRO A 138 -2.43 -11.79 13.95
N TYR A 139 -2.40 -12.36 12.75
CA TYR A 139 -2.64 -11.59 11.52
C TYR A 139 -3.13 -12.49 10.39
N GLU A 140 -4.32 -12.21 9.91
CA GLU A 140 -4.91 -12.92 8.77
C GLU A 140 -4.74 -12.07 7.50
N GLY A 141 -3.84 -12.47 6.62
CA GLY A 141 -3.60 -11.79 5.34
C GLY A 141 -4.66 -12.13 4.30
N ILE A 142 -5.08 -11.15 3.50
CA ILE A 142 -6.10 -11.31 2.45
C ILE A 142 -5.74 -12.48 1.51
N GLY A 143 -6.59 -13.52 1.51
CA GLY A 143 -6.43 -14.71 0.68
C GLY A 143 -5.19 -15.57 1.00
N ARG A 144 -4.56 -15.36 2.17
CA ARG A 144 -3.35 -16.09 2.61
C ARG A 144 -3.52 -16.82 3.93
N GLY A 145 -4.63 -16.57 4.65
CA GLY A 145 -4.83 -17.05 6.01
C GLY A 145 -3.81 -16.43 6.98
N ASN A 146 -3.50 -17.15 8.06
CA ASN A 146 -2.56 -16.67 9.08
C ASN A 146 -1.14 -16.52 8.51
N ILE A 147 -0.58 -15.32 8.62
CA ILE A 147 0.80 -15.02 8.20
C ILE A 147 1.63 -14.50 9.38
N ASN A 148 2.92 -14.82 9.38
CA ASN A 148 3.87 -14.30 10.37
C ASN A 148 4.31 -12.88 10.00
N ILE A 149 3.80 -11.88 10.74
CA ILE A 149 4.15 -10.48 10.56
C ILE A 149 5.30 -9.99 11.45
N GLU A 150 5.88 -10.86 12.28
CA GLU A 150 7.07 -10.53 13.09
C GLU A 150 8.13 -9.85 12.25
N GLY A 151 8.61 -8.67 12.70
CA GLY A 151 9.61 -7.88 12.00
C GLY A 151 9.10 -7.18 10.71
N LEU A 152 7.81 -7.18 10.42
CA LEU A 152 7.24 -6.32 9.38
C LEU A 152 6.74 -5.01 9.98
N PRO A 153 6.91 -3.86 9.30
CA PRO A 153 6.13 -2.67 9.62
C PRO A 153 4.63 -3.01 9.54
N VAL A 154 3.86 -2.62 10.52
CA VAL A 154 2.42 -2.94 10.59
C VAL A 154 1.64 -1.78 11.18
N TYR A 155 0.54 -1.40 10.51
CA TYR A 155 -0.47 -0.52 11.07
C TYR A 155 -1.42 -1.32 11.95
N ARG A 156 -1.76 -0.75 13.10
CA ARG A 156 -2.72 -1.34 14.04
C ARG A 156 -3.77 -0.32 14.42
N ASP A 157 -5.00 -0.77 14.49
CA ASP A 157 -6.08 -0.09 15.21
C ASP A 157 -6.20 -0.68 16.64
N SER A 158 -7.31 -0.40 17.34
CA SER A 158 -7.50 -0.89 18.71
C SER A 158 -7.66 -2.42 18.84
N LEU A 159 -8.00 -3.12 17.75
CA LEU A 159 -8.14 -4.58 17.72
C LEU A 159 -6.87 -5.31 17.31
N GLY A 160 -5.99 -4.67 16.54
CA GLY A 160 -4.76 -5.32 16.06
C GLY A 160 -4.32 -4.88 14.68
N GLY A 161 -3.49 -5.71 14.03
CA GLY A 161 -2.92 -5.40 12.74
C GLY A 161 -3.96 -5.25 11.63
N VAL A 162 -3.86 -4.17 10.84
CA VAL A 162 -4.74 -3.88 9.70
C VAL A 162 -4.01 -3.97 8.36
N GLY A 163 -2.73 -3.60 8.31
CA GLY A 163 -1.97 -3.61 7.06
C GLY A 163 -0.46 -3.65 7.26
N THR A 164 0.23 -4.34 6.36
CA THR A 164 1.70 -4.36 6.24
C THR A 164 2.09 -4.05 4.80
N PRO A 165 3.33 -3.61 4.51
CA PRO A 165 3.75 -3.40 3.12
C PRO A 165 3.80 -4.69 2.27
N THR A 166 3.53 -5.86 2.86
CA THR A 166 3.46 -7.16 2.16
C THR A 166 2.02 -7.61 1.90
N SER A 167 1.09 -7.36 2.82
CA SER A 167 -0.31 -7.81 2.74
C SER A 167 -1.18 -7.07 3.74
N ASP A 168 -2.37 -6.69 3.33
CA ASP A 168 -3.39 -6.14 4.22
C ASP A 168 -4.16 -7.25 4.94
N ASN A 169 -4.85 -6.91 6.03
CA ASN A 169 -5.61 -7.83 6.86
C ASN A 169 -7.00 -8.08 6.28
N GLU A 170 -7.47 -9.32 6.40
CA GLU A 170 -8.80 -9.75 5.92
C GLU A 170 -9.94 -8.94 6.53
N ARG A 171 -9.81 -8.52 7.80
CA ARG A 171 -10.84 -7.78 8.54
C ARG A 171 -11.17 -6.42 7.94
N THR A 172 -10.15 -5.67 7.55
CA THR A 172 -10.27 -4.26 7.08
C THR A 172 -10.20 -4.11 5.56
N LYS A 173 -10.25 -5.23 4.84
CA LYS A 173 -10.16 -5.21 3.37
C LYS A 173 -11.31 -4.42 2.73
N MET A 174 -11.00 -3.80 1.60
CA MET A 174 -12.00 -3.25 0.70
C MET A 174 -12.91 -4.34 0.15
N MET A 175 -14.18 -4.02 0.00
CA MET A 175 -15.24 -4.88 -0.54
C MET A 175 -16.00 -4.15 -1.65
N SER A 176 -16.89 -4.86 -2.35
CA SER A 176 -17.69 -4.28 -3.42
C SER A 176 -18.61 -3.13 -2.97
N ASP A 177 -18.97 -3.11 -1.69
CA ASP A 177 -19.85 -2.12 -1.05
C ASP A 177 -19.07 -1.06 -0.24
N THR A 178 -17.74 -1.11 -0.22
CA THR A 178 -16.92 -0.08 0.45
C THR A 178 -17.23 1.30 -0.13
N SER A 179 -17.65 2.22 0.73
CA SER A 179 -18.03 3.60 0.40
C SER A 179 -17.16 4.65 1.12
N HIS A 180 -16.43 4.25 2.15
CA HIS A 180 -15.50 5.10 2.89
C HIS A 180 -14.10 4.46 2.84
N LEU A 181 -13.22 5.07 2.06
CA LEU A 181 -11.88 4.56 1.74
C LEU A 181 -10.81 5.30 2.54
N VAL A 182 -9.88 4.53 3.11
CA VAL A 182 -8.58 5.03 3.59
C VAL A 182 -7.46 4.37 2.80
N VAL A 183 -6.51 5.16 2.31
CA VAL A 183 -5.30 4.69 1.63
C VAL A 183 -4.08 5.18 2.37
N LEU A 184 -3.17 4.26 2.74
CA LEU A 184 -1.94 4.55 3.47
C LEU A 184 -0.73 4.34 2.56
N ILE A 185 0.04 5.41 2.34
CA ILE A 185 1.26 5.41 1.51
C ILE A 185 2.48 5.36 2.43
N ASN A 186 3.42 4.46 2.12
CA ASN A 186 4.61 4.22 2.94
C ASN A 186 5.89 4.71 2.24
N GLY A 187 6.33 5.94 2.54
CA GLY A 187 7.56 6.54 2.02
C GLY A 187 8.76 6.31 2.94
N TYR A 188 9.28 5.09 3.00
CA TYR A 188 10.48 4.76 3.77
C TYR A 188 11.78 5.38 3.23
N ASP A 189 11.76 5.92 2.02
CA ASP A 189 12.88 6.66 1.41
C ASP A 189 12.98 8.12 1.88
N GLY A 190 11.96 8.62 2.59
CA GLY A 190 11.90 9.99 3.10
C GLY A 190 11.65 11.05 2.03
N ASN A 191 11.17 10.65 0.86
CA ASN A 191 10.86 11.58 -0.24
C ASN A 191 9.42 12.11 -0.10
N GLU A 192 9.24 13.13 0.73
CA GLU A 192 7.93 13.74 0.97
C GLU A 192 7.27 14.25 -0.32
N GLN A 193 8.04 14.83 -1.24
CA GLN A 193 7.50 15.33 -2.51
C GLN A 193 6.86 14.18 -3.33
N GLN A 194 7.51 13.03 -3.37
CA GLN A 194 6.99 11.87 -4.09
C GLN A 194 5.80 11.23 -3.38
N VAL A 195 5.79 11.22 -2.04
CA VAL A 195 4.64 10.76 -1.24
C VAL A 195 3.42 11.66 -1.48
N ARG A 196 3.60 12.99 -1.50
CA ARG A 196 2.53 13.95 -1.85
C ARG A 196 2.03 13.74 -3.28
N ALA A 197 2.93 13.64 -4.25
CA ALA A 197 2.55 13.38 -5.65
C ALA A 197 1.75 12.07 -5.80
N ASN A 198 2.09 11.04 -5.03
CA ASN A 198 1.32 9.79 -5.03
C ASN A 198 -0.07 9.97 -4.40
N ALA A 199 -0.19 10.72 -3.30
CA ALA A 199 -1.49 11.02 -2.70
C ALA A 199 -2.39 11.80 -3.66
N GLU A 200 -1.86 12.82 -4.33
CA GLU A 200 -2.56 13.61 -5.35
C GLU A 200 -2.96 12.75 -6.57
N TYR A 201 -2.10 11.82 -6.97
CA TYR A 201 -2.41 10.86 -8.02
C TYR A 201 -3.57 9.96 -7.62
N ILE A 202 -3.58 9.42 -6.41
CA ILE A 202 -4.72 8.64 -5.89
C ILE A 202 -6.00 9.47 -5.91
N GLN A 203 -5.97 10.72 -5.43
CA GLN A 203 -7.14 11.61 -5.48
C GLN A 203 -7.64 11.82 -6.92
N SER A 204 -6.74 11.97 -7.89
CA SER A 204 -7.10 12.11 -9.30
C SER A 204 -7.79 10.85 -9.86
N LEU A 205 -7.27 9.66 -9.49
CA LEU A 205 -7.87 8.38 -9.88
C LEU A 205 -9.26 8.18 -9.25
N LEU A 206 -9.42 8.56 -7.97
CA LEU A 206 -10.72 8.50 -7.28
C LEU A 206 -11.76 9.39 -7.94
N LYS A 207 -11.38 10.62 -8.34
CA LYS A 207 -12.25 11.52 -9.09
C LYS A 207 -12.65 10.93 -10.44
N LYS A 208 -11.70 10.30 -11.12
CA LYS A 208 -11.91 9.78 -12.47
C LYS A 208 -12.77 8.51 -12.49
N TYR A 209 -12.57 7.60 -11.54
CA TYR A 209 -13.11 6.24 -11.62
C TYR A 209 -14.11 5.86 -10.53
N CYS A 210 -14.18 6.60 -9.42
CA CYS A 210 -14.95 6.20 -8.23
C CYS A 210 -16.02 7.20 -7.82
N LYS A 211 -16.45 8.10 -8.72
CA LYS A 211 -17.45 9.16 -8.45
C LYS A 211 -17.19 9.92 -7.14
N SER A 212 -15.92 10.14 -6.84
CA SER A 212 -15.45 10.82 -5.64
C SER A 212 -15.08 12.27 -5.97
N ASP A 213 -15.10 13.15 -4.96
CA ASP A 213 -14.44 14.46 -5.04
C ASP A 213 -12.91 14.38 -4.84
N GLY A 214 -12.39 13.16 -4.58
CA GLY A 214 -10.99 12.85 -4.30
C GLY A 214 -10.65 12.91 -2.82
N GLY A 215 -11.57 13.36 -1.96
CA GLY A 215 -11.36 13.44 -0.52
C GLY A 215 -10.23 14.39 -0.11
N SER A 216 -9.64 14.10 1.02
CA SER A 216 -8.51 14.85 1.57
C SER A 216 -7.31 13.94 1.87
N TYR A 217 -6.10 14.52 1.98
CA TYR A 217 -4.96 13.79 2.50
C TYR A 217 -4.16 14.62 3.50
N PHE A 218 -3.43 13.94 4.35
CA PHE A 218 -2.43 14.55 5.23
C PHE A 218 -1.16 13.71 5.27
N ILE A 219 -0.04 14.39 5.57
CA ILE A 219 1.27 13.76 5.77
C ILE A 219 1.46 13.48 7.25
N TYR A 220 2.12 12.37 7.58
CA TYR A 220 2.53 12.01 8.94
C TYR A 220 3.96 11.44 8.95
N MET A 221 4.64 11.68 10.05
CA MET A 221 6.03 11.26 10.26
C MET A 221 6.17 10.71 11.68
#